data_ec14eacfdf8328c7deab528637392744
#
_entry.id   ec14eacfdf8328c7deab528637392744
#
_cell.length_a   1.000
_cell.length_b   1.000
_cell.length_c   1.000
_cell.angle_alpha   90.00
_cell.angle_beta   90.00
_cell.angle_gamma   90.00
#
_symmetry.space_group_name_H-M   'P 1'
#
loop_
_entity.id
_entity.type
_entity.pdbx_description
1 polymer ?
#
loop_
_entity_poly.entity_id
_entity_poly.type
_entity_poly.pdbx_seq_one_letter_code
_entity_poly.pdbx_strand_id
1 'polypeptide(L)'
;MKIFFYSFLFIMLLQSEFYSNDTDVQELQGRAYYFSMSKLELGSWGARMSEAQKKQIKARLKNRLEKTYILNFSSEESLFTEEEKVDAISGATDSWGSNFARGKQYKNIAENNLVQAQEFYGKRFLVKDKLQAFNWKLGSDTKEIGGYTCFKATAIVPTEELRWYNFEWSDLSNNSTDTTDKEIQLTQVEAWYTLQIPLQTGPAEFWGLPGLILEVSAGNTTMLCSEIVINPKEKDNITAPDKGTEINKVDYRSTIVNKMLEMRNNRGRRRG
;
A
#
# COMPACT_ATOMS: atom_id res chain seq x y z
N MET A 1 -29.45 -32.09 -59.60
CA MET A 1 -28.63 -32.46 -58.41
C MET A 1 -27.31 -31.64 -58.31
N LYS A 2 -26.68 -31.20 -59.39
CA LYS A 2 -25.44 -30.41 -59.34
C LYS A 2 -25.66 -28.93 -58.96
N ILE A 3 -26.82 -28.35 -59.24
CA ILE A 3 -27.13 -26.93 -58.95
C ILE A 3 -27.35 -26.71 -57.46
N PHE A 4 -27.94 -27.68 -56.73
CA PHE A 4 -28.14 -27.61 -55.28
C PHE A 4 -26.83 -27.68 -54.45
N PHE A 5 -25.82 -28.34 -55.04
CA PHE A 5 -24.52 -28.48 -54.35
C PHE A 5 -23.71 -27.14 -54.38
N TYR A 6 -23.82 -26.39 -55.44
CA TYR A 6 -23.15 -25.10 -55.54
C TYR A 6 -23.82 -24.03 -54.68
N SER A 7 -25.12 -24.06 -54.51
CA SER A 7 -25.87 -23.18 -53.62
C SER A 7 -25.51 -23.42 -52.17
N PHE A 8 -25.32 -24.64 -51.74
CA PHE A 8 -24.93 -25.01 -50.38
C PHE A 8 -23.47 -24.61 -50.06
N LEU A 9 -22.57 -24.76 -51.05
CA LEU A 9 -21.16 -24.37 -50.89
C LEU A 9 -21.01 -22.83 -50.81
N PHE A 10 -21.85 -22.06 -51.54
CA PHE A 10 -21.82 -20.59 -51.51
C PHE A 10 -22.37 -20.03 -50.17
N ILE A 11 -23.34 -20.71 -49.54
CA ILE A 11 -23.86 -20.31 -48.22
C ILE A 11 -22.82 -20.62 -47.11
N MET A 12 -22.00 -21.64 -47.26
CA MET A 12 -20.94 -21.98 -46.30
C MET A 12 -19.75 -20.98 -46.38
N LEU A 13 -19.50 -20.38 -47.54
CA LEU A 13 -18.46 -19.37 -47.72
C LEU A 13 -18.86 -17.96 -47.17
N LEU A 14 -20.16 -17.72 -47.00
CA LEU A 14 -20.66 -16.47 -46.42
C LEU A 14 -20.66 -16.46 -44.89
N GLN A 15 -20.41 -17.60 -44.24
CA GLN A 15 -20.35 -17.65 -42.76
C GLN A 15 -18.95 -17.44 -42.19
N SER A 16 -17.91 -17.28 -42.99
CA SER A 16 -16.55 -17.11 -42.53
C SER A 16 -16.14 -15.65 -42.21
N GLU A 17 -16.99 -14.66 -42.47
CA GLU A 17 -16.67 -13.23 -42.21
C GLU A 17 -17.26 -12.65 -40.94
N PHE A 18 -17.89 -13.46 -40.08
CA PHE A 18 -18.54 -12.94 -38.88
C PHE A 18 -17.79 -13.20 -37.55
N TYR A 19 -16.53 -13.59 -37.60
CA TYR A 19 -15.77 -13.85 -36.38
C TYR A 19 -14.40 -13.15 -36.40
N SER A 20 -14.42 -11.83 -36.42
CA SER A 20 -13.33 -11.02 -35.88
C SER A 20 -13.85 -9.65 -35.45
N ASN A 21 -14.76 -9.66 -34.48
CA ASN A 21 -14.80 -8.56 -33.53
C ASN A 21 -13.66 -8.83 -32.53
N ASP A 22 -12.46 -8.46 -32.88
CA ASP A 22 -11.50 -7.99 -31.90
C ASP A 22 -12.15 -6.74 -31.25
N THR A 23 -13.05 -6.97 -30.31
CA THR A 23 -13.29 -5.97 -29.27
C THR A 23 -11.96 -5.90 -28.56
N ASP A 24 -11.18 -4.91 -28.93
CA ASP A 24 -10.04 -4.40 -28.17
C ASP A 24 -10.64 -4.09 -26.78
N VAL A 25 -10.68 -5.09 -25.90
CA VAL A 25 -11.13 -4.93 -24.51
C VAL A 25 -10.06 -4.02 -23.93
N GLN A 26 -10.32 -2.73 -23.99
CA GLN A 26 -9.41 -1.72 -23.48
C GLN A 26 -9.21 -2.05 -22.00
N GLU A 27 -8.06 -2.65 -21.70
CA GLU A 27 -7.70 -3.02 -20.34
C GLU A 27 -7.82 -1.79 -19.44
N LEU A 28 -8.61 -1.91 -18.38
CA LEU A 28 -8.84 -0.82 -17.46
C LEU A 28 -7.55 -0.50 -16.71
N GLN A 29 -6.98 0.64 -17.01
CA GLN A 29 -5.78 1.15 -16.36
C GLN A 29 -6.07 2.52 -15.76
N GLY A 30 -5.30 2.91 -14.76
CA GLY A 30 -5.50 4.22 -14.18
C GLY A 30 -4.43 4.62 -13.17
N ARG A 31 -4.59 5.85 -12.71
CA ARG A 31 -3.78 6.46 -11.67
C ARG A 31 -4.69 7.05 -10.61
N ALA A 32 -4.43 6.77 -9.35
CA ALA A 32 -5.12 7.37 -8.22
C ALA A 32 -4.12 8.03 -7.27
N TYR A 33 -4.45 9.25 -6.83
CA TYR A 33 -3.64 10.00 -5.89
C TYR A 33 -4.24 9.86 -4.50
N TYR A 34 -3.40 9.54 -3.52
CA TYR A 34 -3.82 9.34 -2.13
C TYR A 34 -3.10 10.32 -1.22
N PHE A 35 -3.88 11.06 -0.44
CA PHE A 35 -3.36 11.82 0.69
C PHE A 35 -3.39 10.93 1.93
N SER A 36 -2.22 10.73 2.53
CA SER A 36 -2.04 9.97 3.77
C SER A 36 -1.83 10.92 4.93
N MET A 37 -2.60 10.74 5.99
CA MET A 37 -2.49 11.50 7.23
C MET A 37 -2.39 10.56 8.42
N SER A 38 -1.32 10.72 9.21
CA SER A 38 -1.15 10.01 10.48
C SER A 38 -1.40 10.95 11.65
N LYS A 39 -2.16 10.49 12.64
CA LYS A 39 -2.35 11.22 13.89
C LYS A 39 -1.09 11.10 14.74
N LEU A 40 -0.64 12.23 15.31
CA LEU A 40 0.49 12.24 16.21
C LEU A 40 0.07 11.73 17.58
N GLU A 41 0.60 10.58 17.97
CA GLU A 41 0.41 10.01 19.31
C GLU A 41 1.64 10.33 20.16
N LEU A 42 1.44 11.18 21.18
CA LEU A 42 2.49 11.59 22.10
C LEU A 42 2.49 10.78 23.40
N GLY A 43 1.54 9.86 23.56
CA GLY A 43 1.40 9.02 24.74
C GLY A 43 1.37 9.81 26.06
N SER A 44 1.86 9.20 27.13
CA SER A 44 1.95 9.84 28.45
C SER A 44 2.86 11.06 28.48
N TRP A 45 3.84 11.15 27.59
CA TRP A 45 4.71 12.32 27.45
C TRP A 45 3.93 13.54 26.97
N GLY A 46 3.02 13.36 26.02
CA GLY A 46 2.14 14.44 25.52
C GLY A 46 1.15 14.97 26.55
N ALA A 47 0.78 14.17 27.55
CA ALA A 47 -0.13 14.61 28.62
C ALA A 47 0.44 15.77 29.46
N ARG A 48 1.77 15.92 29.50
CA ARG A 48 2.48 16.97 30.24
C ARG A 48 2.80 18.21 29.40
N MET A 49 2.41 18.22 28.13
CA MET A 49 2.72 19.31 27.19
C MET A 49 1.58 20.30 27.07
N SER A 50 1.92 21.57 26.90
CA SER A 50 0.96 22.59 26.51
C SER A 50 0.47 22.38 25.08
N GLU A 51 -0.72 22.88 24.73
CA GLU A 51 -1.25 22.81 23.36
C GLU A 51 -0.33 23.53 22.35
N ALA A 52 0.34 24.61 22.78
CA ALA A 52 1.33 25.31 21.96
C ALA A 52 2.52 24.41 21.61
N GLN A 53 3.05 23.65 22.57
CA GLN A 53 4.14 22.70 22.35
C GLN A 53 3.71 21.55 21.42
N LYS A 54 2.50 20.98 21.63
CA LYS A 54 1.93 19.95 20.76
C LYS A 54 1.80 20.45 19.32
N LYS A 55 1.27 21.69 19.15
CA LYS A 55 1.13 22.32 17.83
C LYS A 55 2.49 22.51 17.14
N GLN A 56 3.51 22.95 17.89
CA GLN A 56 4.86 23.13 17.35
C GLN A 56 5.48 21.79 16.91
N ILE A 57 5.32 20.74 17.71
CA ILE A 57 5.80 19.40 17.34
C ILE A 57 5.08 18.89 16.10
N LYS A 58 3.74 19.01 16.05
CA LYS A 58 2.94 18.61 14.89
C LYS A 58 3.40 19.36 13.63
N ALA A 59 3.64 20.67 13.72
CA ALA A 59 4.11 21.47 12.59
C ALA A 59 5.49 21.00 12.10
N ARG A 60 6.43 20.68 13.02
CA ARG A 60 7.75 20.16 12.66
C ARG A 60 7.71 18.76 12.04
N LEU A 61 6.74 17.93 12.45
CA LEU A 61 6.57 16.57 11.92
C LEU A 61 5.60 16.50 10.75
N LYS A 62 5.10 17.63 10.24
CA LYS A 62 4.08 17.66 9.19
C LYS A 62 4.44 16.79 7.98
N ASN A 63 5.64 16.96 7.43
CA ASN A 63 6.09 16.20 6.27
C ASN A 63 6.25 14.69 6.54
N ARG A 64 6.32 14.28 7.80
CA ARG A 64 6.32 12.87 8.21
C ARG A 64 4.91 12.33 8.41
N LEU A 65 3.99 13.18 8.89
CA LEU A 65 2.61 12.81 9.20
C LEU A 65 1.68 12.91 7.99
N GLU A 66 2.02 13.78 7.04
CA GLU A 66 1.22 14.06 5.85
C GLU A 66 2.04 13.77 4.59
N LYS A 67 1.59 12.80 3.79
CA LYS A 67 2.27 12.35 2.58
C LYS A 67 1.29 12.18 1.44
N THR A 68 1.75 12.38 0.22
CA THR A 68 0.99 12.06 -1.00
C THR A 68 1.60 10.83 -1.65
N TYR A 69 0.74 9.96 -2.13
CA TYR A 69 1.11 8.73 -2.85
C TYR A 69 0.37 8.63 -4.17
N ILE A 70 0.99 7.98 -5.11
CA ILE A 70 0.43 7.66 -6.42
C ILE A 70 0.29 6.15 -6.52
N LEU A 71 -0.90 5.67 -6.86
CA LEU A 71 -1.20 4.29 -7.21
C LEU A 71 -1.43 4.23 -8.71
N ASN A 72 -0.48 3.71 -9.48
CA ASN A 72 -0.69 3.31 -10.86
C ASN A 72 -1.22 1.88 -10.85
N PHE A 73 -2.28 1.60 -11.60
CA PHE A 73 -2.94 0.30 -11.57
C PHE A 73 -3.46 -0.16 -12.94
N SER A 74 -3.49 -1.46 -13.11
CA SER A 74 -4.17 -2.19 -14.17
C SER A 74 -5.18 -3.18 -13.57
N SER A 75 -5.69 -4.10 -14.38
CA SER A 75 -6.58 -5.18 -13.91
C SER A 75 -5.93 -6.09 -12.87
N GLU A 76 -4.63 -6.38 -13.00
CA GLU A 76 -3.93 -7.36 -12.19
C GLU A 76 -2.78 -6.78 -11.37
N GLU A 77 -2.21 -5.66 -11.83
CA GLU A 77 -0.99 -5.10 -11.28
C GLU A 77 -1.20 -3.69 -10.72
N SER A 78 -0.41 -3.34 -9.73
CA SER A 78 -0.36 -1.96 -9.25
C SER A 78 1.01 -1.61 -8.70
N LEU A 79 1.37 -0.33 -8.86
CA LEU A 79 2.59 0.27 -8.31
C LEU A 79 2.21 1.46 -7.43
N PHE A 80 2.50 1.36 -6.14
CA PHE A 80 2.24 2.41 -5.16
C PHE A 80 3.55 3.10 -4.77
N THR A 81 3.63 4.42 -4.99
CA THR A 81 4.85 5.20 -4.77
C THR A 81 4.55 6.48 -4.01
N GLU A 82 5.46 6.90 -3.12
CA GLU A 82 5.38 8.24 -2.53
C GLU A 82 5.68 9.29 -3.61
N GLU A 83 4.87 10.34 -3.66
CA GLU A 83 5.11 11.49 -4.53
C GLU A 83 6.21 12.36 -3.91
N GLU A 84 7.32 12.51 -4.62
CA GLU A 84 8.43 13.34 -4.18
C GLU A 84 8.03 14.82 -4.26
N LYS A 85 7.95 15.49 -3.12
CA LYS A 85 7.78 16.95 -3.07
C LYS A 85 9.14 17.61 -3.29
N VAL A 86 9.25 18.41 -4.34
CA VAL A 86 10.47 19.16 -4.69
C VAL A 86 10.82 20.23 -3.65
N ASP A 87 9.92 20.56 -2.73
CA ASP A 87 10.06 21.65 -1.73
C ASP A 87 10.85 21.27 -0.48
N ALA A 88 11.74 20.31 -0.52
CA ALA A 88 12.60 19.96 0.60
C ALA A 88 13.72 21.00 0.86
N ILE A 89 13.44 22.31 0.76
CA ILE A 89 14.37 23.38 1.13
C ILE A 89 14.43 23.58 2.66
N SER A 90 13.50 23.06 3.42
CA SER A 90 13.61 23.02 4.88
C SER A 90 14.42 21.78 5.29
N GLY A 91 15.67 21.96 5.71
CA GLY A 91 16.61 20.90 6.16
C GLY A 91 16.18 20.02 7.34
N ALA A 92 14.92 19.71 7.42
CA ALA A 92 14.31 18.75 8.34
C ALA A 92 14.10 17.39 7.64
N THR A 93 15.09 16.92 6.90
CA THR A 93 15.17 15.49 6.60
C THR A 93 15.54 14.80 7.90
N ASP A 94 14.50 14.39 8.64
CA ASP A 94 14.68 13.47 9.76
C ASP A 94 15.25 12.17 9.21
N SER A 95 16.59 12.08 9.26
CA SER A 95 17.35 10.91 8.79
C SER A 95 16.93 9.61 9.51
N TRP A 96 16.33 9.74 10.70
CA TRP A 96 15.75 8.63 11.42
C TRP A 96 14.47 8.12 10.75
N GLY A 97 13.53 9.02 10.43
CA GLY A 97 12.25 8.65 9.82
C GLY A 97 12.39 8.10 8.42
N SER A 98 13.40 8.52 7.65
CA SER A 98 13.67 7.99 6.30
C SER A 98 14.01 6.50 6.29
N ASN A 99 14.64 5.99 7.35
CA ASN A 99 14.97 4.56 7.46
C ASN A 99 13.76 3.64 7.63
N PHE A 100 12.61 4.21 7.96
CA PHE A 100 11.35 3.49 8.16
C PHE A 100 10.25 3.98 7.21
N ALA A 101 10.63 4.70 6.17
CA ALA A 101 9.71 5.13 5.13
C ALA A 101 9.29 3.93 4.26
N ARG A 102 8.04 3.95 3.80
CA ARG A 102 7.56 2.98 2.82
C ARG A 102 8.25 3.26 1.48
N GLY A 103 8.90 2.25 0.92
CA GLY A 103 9.45 2.32 -0.43
C GLY A 103 8.42 2.02 -1.52
N LYS A 104 8.85 2.00 -2.77
CA LYS A 104 8.01 1.64 -3.92
C LYS A 104 7.47 0.23 -3.75
N GLN A 105 6.15 0.07 -3.83
CA GLN A 105 5.47 -1.20 -3.61
C GLN A 105 4.69 -1.61 -4.87
N TYR A 106 5.08 -2.75 -5.41
CA TYR A 106 4.40 -3.41 -6.52
C TYR A 106 3.57 -4.57 -6.00
N LYS A 107 2.35 -4.71 -6.52
CA LYS A 107 1.45 -5.84 -6.26
C LYS A 107 1.02 -6.46 -7.58
N ASN A 108 1.08 -7.79 -7.67
CA ASN A 108 0.41 -8.58 -8.71
C ASN A 108 -0.63 -9.46 -8.02
N ILE A 109 -1.91 -9.19 -8.32
CA ILE A 109 -3.04 -9.85 -7.66
C ILE A 109 -3.22 -11.26 -8.19
N ALA A 110 -3.02 -11.47 -9.51
CA ALA A 110 -3.16 -12.78 -10.14
C ALA A 110 -2.12 -13.78 -9.63
N GLU A 111 -0.88 -13.32 -9.42
CA GLU A 111 0.23 -14.13 -8.91
C GLU A 111 0.32 -14.16 -7.38
N ASN A 112 -0.53 -13.40 -6.67
CA ASN A 112 -0.44 -13.21 -5.22
C ASN A 112 0.96 -12.79 -4.77
N ASN A 113 1.55 -11.82 -5.48
CA ASN A 113 2.94 -11.42 -5.33
C ASN A 113 3.08 -9.95 -4.91
N LEU A 114 3.90 -9.71 -3.89
CA LEU A 114 4.31 -8.41 -3.40
C LEU A 114 5.82 -8.23 -3.64
N VAL A 115 6.21 -7.12 -4.26
CA VAL A 115 7.62 -6.70 -4.34
C VAL A 115 7.74 -5.27 -3.85
N GLN A 116 8.51 -5.05 -2.79
CA GLN A 116 8.69 -3.71 -2.22
C GLN A 116 10.17 -3.36 -2.09
N ALA A 117 10.57 -2.24 -2.70
CA ALA A 117 11.90 -1.68 -2.47
C ALA A 117 11.92 -1.01 -1.09
N GLN A 118 12.94 -1.32 -0.28
CA GLN A 118 13.15 -0.69 1.01
C GLN A 118 14.61 -0.25 1.14
N GLU A 119 14.81 0.86 1.85
CA GLU A 119 16.13 1.31 2.25
C GLU A 119 16.21 1.39 3.77
N PHE A 120 17.26 0.80 4.34
CA PHE A 120 17.50 0.82 5.78
C PHE A 120 18.98 1.05 6.05
N TYR A 121 19.31 2.21 6.64
CA TYR A 121 20.69 2.66 6.91
C TYR A 121 21.61 2.54 5.70
N GLY A 122 21.15 3.04 4.54
CA GLY A 122 21.91 3.04 3.28
C GLY A 122 22.02 1.69 2.57
N LYS A 123 21.44 0.63 3.13
CA LYS A 123 21.32 -0.67 2.46
C LYS A 123 19.99 -0.77 1.75
N ARG A 124 20.01 -1.22 0.50
CA ARG A 124 18.83 -1.45 -0.31
C ARG A 124 18.42 -2.91 -0.24
N PHE A 125 17.16 -3.12 0.05
CA PHE A 125 16.50 -4.42 0.10
C PHE A 125 15.36 -4.48 -0.90
N LEU A 126 15.15 -5.66 -1.44
CA LEU A 126 14.02 -6.00 -2.28
C LEU A 126 13.18 -7.04 -1.54
N VAL A 127 12.14 -6.56 -0.87
CA VAL A 127 11.26 -7.44 -0.08
C VAL A 127 10.26 -8.10 -1.00
N LYS A 128 10.37 -9.42 -1.14
CA LYS A 128 9.47 -10.27 -1.93
C LYS A 128 8.67 -11.16 -0.98
N ASP A 129 7.35 -11.11 -1.11
CA ASP A 129 6.46 -11.89 -0.26
C ASP A 129 5.09 -12.07 -0.93
N LYS A 130 4.19 -12.81 -0.28
CA LYS A 130 2.78 -12.86 -0.66
C LYS A 130 2.08 -11.57 -0.30
N LEU A 131 0.99 -11.27 -1.02
CA LEU A 131 0.09 -10.19 -0.65
C LEU A 131 -0.51 -10.45 0.74
N GLN A 132 -0.71 -9.37 1.52
CA GLN A 132 -1.39 -9.44 2.80
C GLN A 132 -2.83 -9.94 2.61
N ALA A 133 -3.20 -11.00 3.29
CA ALA A 133 -4.57 -11.50 3.27
C ALA A 133 -5.47 -10.65 4.18
N PHE A 134 -6.66 -10.30 3.67
CA PHE A 134 -7.68 -9.58 4.43
C PHE A 134 -8.99 -10.37 4.43
N ASN A 135 -9.49 -10.69 5.61
CA ASN A 135 -10.83 -11.25 5.79
C ASN A 135 -11.85 -10.11 5.89
N TRP A 136 -12.20 -9.51 4.74
CA TRP A 136 -13.12 -8.39 4.70
C TRP A 136 -14.52 -8.77 5.11
N LYS A 137 -15.10 -8.00 6.03
CA LYS A 137 -16.52 -8.00 6.36
C LYS A 137 -17.16 -6.82 5.64
N LEU A 138 -18.00 -7.11 4.65
CA LEU A 138 -18.69 -6.09 3.88
C LEU A 138 -19.84 -5.50 4.73
N GLY A 139 -19.92 -4.17 4.78
CA GLY A 139 -20.97 -3.42 5.45
C GLY A 139 -22.03 -2.91 4.48
N SER A 140 -23.11 -2.39 5.03
CA SER A 140 -24.20 -1.72 4.27
C SER A 140 -24.07 -0.20 4.22
N ASP A 141 -23.14 0.36 5.00
CA ASP A 141 -22.92 1.81 5.04
C ASP A 141 -22.40 2.29 3.70
N THR A 142 -22.88 3.46 3.27
CA THR A 142 -22.46 4.11 2.03
C THR A 142 -22.08 5.56 2.28
N LYS A 143 -21.13 6.07 1.50
CA LYS A 143 -20.79 7.51 1.41
C LYS A 143 -20.27 7.85 0.02
N GLU A 144 -20.23 9.14 -0.29
CA GLU A 144 -19.61 9.63 -1.52
C GLU A 144 -18.18 10.10 -1.27
N ILE A 145 -17.25 9.71 -2.17
CA ILE A 145 -15.87 10.18 -2.20
C ILE A 145 -15.56 10.58 -3.64
N GLY A 146 -15.31 11.86 -3.88
CA GLY A 146 -14.93 12.36 -5.21
C GLY A 146 -15.96 12.06 -6.32
N GLY A 147 -17.27 12.00 -5.98
CA GLY A 147 -18.35 11.65 -6.92
C GLY A 147 -18.55 10.14 -7.12
N TYR A 148 -17.82 9.31 -6.41
CA TYR A 148 -18.00 7.84 -6.42
C TYR A 148 -18.81 7.40 -5.20
N THR A 149 -19.83 6.57 -5.41
CA THR A 149 -20.53 5.89 -4.31
C THR A 149 -19.63 4.79 -3.75
N CYS A 150 -19.31 4.87 -2.47
CA CYS A 150 -18.44 3.94 -1.79
C CYS A 150 -19.18 3.15 -0.73
N PHE A 151 -18.81 1.88 -0.58
CA PHE A 151 -19.31 0.95 0.41
C PHE A 151 -18.24 0.67 1.46
N LYS A 152 -18.69 0.47 2.69
CA LYS A 152 -17.81 0.19 3.83
C LYS A 152 -17.45 -1.29 3.90
N ALA A 153 -16.18 -1.55 4.21
CA ALA A 153 -15.72 -2.87 4.60
C ALA A 153 -14.77 -2.76 5.82
N THR A 154 -14.73 -3.77 6.65
CA THR A 154 -13.83 -3.83 7.81
C THR A 154 -13.07 -5.15 7.83
N ALA A 155 -11.83 -5.11 8.35
CA ALA A 155 -11.04 -6.31 8.60
C ALA A 155 -10.27 -6.14 9.92
N ILE A 156 -9.84 -7.25 10.50
CA ILE A 156 -8.96 -7.26 11.67
C ILE A 156 -7.72 -8.04 11.27
N VAL A 157 -6.55 -7.43 11.46
CA VAL A 157 -5.26 -8.03 11.10
C VAL A 157 -4.25 -7.85 12.24
N PRO A 158 -3.24 -8.73 12.36
CA PRO A 158 -2.13 -8.49 13.26
C PRO A 158 -1.43 -7.17 12.93
N THR A 159 -1.18 -6.34 13.93
CA THR A 159 -0.55 -5.01 13.74
C THR A 159 0.84 -5.14 13.10
N GLU A 160 1.58 -6.19 13.42
CA GLU A 160 2.90 -6.46 12.85
C GLU A 160 2.86 -6.64 11.33
N GLU A 161 1.79 -7.20 10.77
CA GLU A 161 1.61 -7.40 9.32
C GLU A 161 1.47 -6.09 8.55
N LEU A 162 0.94 -5.04 9.19
CA LEU A 162 0.81 -3.70 8.59
C LEU A 162 2.06 -2.84 8.80
N ARG A 163 2.92 -3.21 9.75
CA ARG A 163 4.05 -2.40 10.22
C ARG A 163 5.39 -3.10 10.11
N TRP A 164 5.49 -4.15 9.32
CA TRP A 164 6.69 -4.98 9.19
C TRP A 164 7.95 -4.19 8.79
N TYR A 165 7.81 -3.06 8.09
CA TYR A 165 8.91 -2.18 7.67
C TYR A 165 9.23 -1.05 8.67
N ASN A 166 8.42 -0.90 9.73
CA ASN A 166 8.56 0.14 10.74
C ASN A 166 9.17 -0.40 12.03
N PHE A 167 9.62 0.48 12.91
CA PHE A 167 10.21 0.13 14.19
C PHE A 167 9.76 1.07 15.29
N GLU A 168 9.40 0.51 16.44
CA GLU A 168 9.18 1.23 17.70
C GLU A 168 10.07 0.66 18.79
N TRP A 169 10.49 1.52 19.73
CA TRP A 169 11.33 1.07 20.86
C TRP A 169 10.61 0.07 21.78
N SER A 170 9.29 0.11 21.81
CA SER A 170 8.44 -0.88 22.47
C SER A 170 8.63 -2.30 21.91
N ASP A 171 8.99 -2.41 20.62
CA ASP A 171 9.25 -3.70 19.98
C ASP A 171 10.42 -4.45 20.63
N LEU A 172 11.37 -3.72 21.22
CA LEU A 172 12.51 -4.31 21.92
C LEU A 172 12.18 -4.72 23.37
N SER A 173 11.21 -4.11 24.01
CA SER A 173 10.80 -4.47 25.38
C SER A 173 10.03 -5.80 25.40
N ASN A 174 9.36 -6.12 24.32
CA ASN A 174 8.59 -7.36 24.14
C ASN A 174 9.47 -8.57 23.73
N ASN A 175 10.78 -8.35 23.49
CA ASN A 175 11.76 -9.40 23.21
C ASN A 175 12.49 -9.93 24.47
N SER A 176 12.01 -9.62 25.69
CA SER A 176 12.45 -10.31 26.88
C SER A 176 12.07 -11.80 26.78
N THR A 177 12.99 -12.66 27.11
CA THR A 177 13.14 -14.10 26.88
C THR A 177 12.00 -15.03 27.35
N ASP A 178 10.85 -14.52 27.69
CA ASP A 178 9.70 -15.32 28.07
C ASP A 178 8.70 -15.42 26.91
N THR A 179 8.82 -16.51 26.16
CA THR A 179 8.08 -16.82 24.92
C THR A 179 6.65 -17.29 25.16
N THR A 180 6.11 -17.23 26.37
CA THR A 180 4.88 -17.96 26.72
C THR A 180 3.59 -17.17 26.51
N ASP A 181 3.60 -15.81 26.47
CA ASP A 181 2.36 -15.03 26.32
C ASP A 181 2.58 -13.70 25.56
N LYS A 182 3.05 -13.78 24.30
CA LYS A 182 3.10 -12.58 23.47
C LYS A 182 1.68 -12.27 23.00
N GLU A 183 1.02 -11.32 23.63
CA GLU A 183 -0.29 -10.84 23.21
C GLU A 183 -0.19 -10.26 21.79
N ILE A 184 -0.90 -10.89 20.83
CA ILE A 184 -0.94 -10.45 19.45
C ILE A 184 -1.78 -9.17 19.40
N GLN A 185 -1.13 -8.05 19.15
CA GLN A 185 -1.82 -6.80 18.92
C GLN A 185 -2.56 -6.85 17.57
N LEU A 186 -3.84 -6.51 17.61
CA LEU A 186 -4.70 -6.50 16.42
C LEU A 186 -5.03 -5.05 16.03
N THR A 187 -5.01 -4.79 14.73
CA THR A 187 -5.44 -3.51 14.16
C THR A 187 -6.73 -3.73 13.38
N GLN A 188 -7.75 -2.95 13.72
CA GLN A 188 -8.95 -2.84 12.92
C GLN A 188 -8.65 -1.94 11.70
N VAL A 189 -8.97 -2.47 10.53
CA VAL A 189 -8.92 -1.75 9.25
C VAL A 189 -10.34 -1.44 8.82
N GLU A 190 -10.58 -0.19 8.44
CA GLU A 190 -11.82 0.27 7.83
C GLU A 190 -11.49 0.76 6.43
N ALA A 191 -12.18 0.24 5.41
CA ALA A 191 -11.99 0.60 4.01
C ALA A 191 -13.32 1.02 3.37
N TRP A 192 -13.23 1.99 2.45
CA TRP A 192 -14.32 2.44 1.61
C TRP A 192 -13.93 2.23 0.15
N TYR A 193 -14.69 1.43 -0.56
CA TYR A 193 -14.40 1.01 -1.92
C TYR A 193 -15.57 1.29 -2.84
N THR A 194 -15.30 1.52 -4.14
CA THR A 194 -16.33 1.76 -5.14
C THR A 194 -16.43 0.65 -6.16
N LEU A 195 -17.66 0.20 -6.43
CA LEU A 195 -17.95 -0.77 -7.50
C LEU A 195 -17.92 -0.14 -8.90
N GLN A 196 -17.89 1.19 -9.00
CA GLN A 196 -17.81 1.90 -10.28
C GLN A 196 -16.45 1.71 -10.96
N ILE A 197 -15.43 1.31 -10.19
CA ILE A 197 -14.11 0.90 -10.67
C ILE A 197 -13.87 -0.52 -10.15
N PRO A 198 -14.25 -1.58 -10.90
CA PRO A 198 -14.30 -2.96 -10.42
C PRO A 198 -12.92 -3.62 -10.40
N LEU A 199 -11.94 -3.00 -9.75
CA LEU A 199 -10.57 -3.47 -9.59
C LEU A 199 -10.28 -3.80 -8.13
N GLN A 200 -9.78 -4.99 -7.86
CA GLN A 200 -9.51 -5.47 -6.50
C GLN A 200 -8.23 -4.89 -5.90
N THR A 201 -7.96 -3.62 -6.15
CA THR A 201 -6.74 -2.94 -5.70
C THR A 201 -7.04 -1.72 -4.83
N GLY A 202 -5.99 -1.19 -4.19
CA GLY A 202 -6.06 -0.03 -3.32
C GLY A 202 -4.67 0.44 -2.90
N PRO A 203 -4.59 1.49 -2.06
CA PRO A 203 -3.32 2.05 -1.62
C PRO A 203 -2.57 1.06 -0.73
N ALA A 204 -1.24 1.16 -0.72
CA ALA A 204 -0.36 0.36 0.11
C ALA A 204 -0.67 -1.16 0.02
N GLU A 205 -0.69 -1.88 1.16
CA GLU A 205 -0.99 -3.30 1.25
C GLU A 205 -2.46 -3.66 1.03
N PHE A 206 -3.37 -2.68 1.00
CA PHE A 206 -4.81 -2.93 0.98
C PHE A 206 -5.32 -3.31 -0.41
N TRP A 207 -6.07 -4.41 -0.49
CA TRP A 207 -6.60 -5.01 -1.71
C TRP A 207 -7.70 -6.03 -1.40
N GLY A 208 -8.28 -6.65 -2.44
CA GLY A 208 -9.17 -7.81 -2.31
C GLY A 208 -10.64 -7.47 -2.07
N LEU A 209 -11.03 -6.18 -2.11
CA LEU A 209 -12.42 -5.76 -2.18
C LEU A 209 -12.89 -5.75 -3.65
N PRO A 210 -14.20 -5.91 -3.94
CA PRO A 210 -14.71 -6.01 -5.31
C PRO A 210 -14.70 -4.68 -6.08
N GLY A 211 -13.86 -3.73 -5.69
CA GLY A 211 -13.70 -2.43 -6.30
C GLY A 211 -12.52 -1.66 -5.73
N LEU A 212 -12.14 -0.56 -6.40
CA LEU A 212 -11.02 0.28 -5.97
C LEU A 212 -11.28 0.88 -4.58
N ILE A 213 -10.32 0.72 -3.69
CA ILE A 213 -10.38 1.29 -2.33
C ILE A 213 -10.02 2.77 -2.41
N LEU A 214 -10.99 3.65 -2.10
CA LEU A 214 -10.79 5.10 -2.15
C LEU A 214 -10.38 5.70 -0.81
N GLU A 215 -10.74 5.05 0.29
CA GLU A 215 -10.29 5.46 1.62
C GLU A 215 -10.00 4.22 2.46
N VAL A 216 -8.94 4.27 3.23
CA VAL A 216 -8.63 3.24 4.22
C VAL A 216 -8.06 3.87 5.47
N SER A 217 -8.53 3.40 6.62
CA SER A 217 -8.04 3.77 7.94
C SER A 217 -7.55 2.53 8.66
N ALA A 218 -6.32 2.58 9.16
CA ALA A 218 -5.71 1.51 9.94
C ALA A 218 -4.86 2.12 11.06
N GLY A 219 -5.18 1.79 12.29
CA GLY A 219 -4.54 2.40 13.47
C GLY A 219 -4.72 3.91 13.48
N ASN A 220 -3.62 4.65 13.49
CA ASN A 220 -3.60 6.11 13.50
C ASN A 220 -3.48 6.76 12.10
N THR A 221 -3.46 5.97 11.04
CA THR A 221 -3.24 6.46 9.67
C THR A 221 -4.50 6.30 8.83
N THR A 222 -4.86 7.35 8.10
CA THR A 222 -5.91 7.34 7.07
C THR A 222 -5.29 7.74 5.74
N MET A 223 -5.61 6.99 4.69
CA MET A 223 -5.29 7.31 3.30
C MET A 223 -6.60 7.57 2.57
N LEU A 224 -6.72 8.75 1.95
CA LEU A 224 -7.90 9.17 1.20
C LEU A 224 -7.51 9.48 -0.24
N CYS A 225 -8.24 8.90 -1.19
CA CYS A 225 -8.11 9.21 -2.61
C CYS A 225 -8.61 10.63 -2.88
N SER A 226 -7.77 11.46 -3.49
CA SER A 226 -8.06 12.85 -3.85
C SER A 226 -8.36 13.03 -5.34
N GLU A 227 -7.80 12.17 -6.19
CA GLU A 227 -7.96 12.24 -7.65
C GLU A 227 -7.83 10.86 -8.27
N ILE A 228 -8.59 10.60 -9.34
CA ILE A 228 -8.51 9.37 -10.14
C ILE A 228 -8.50 9.75 -11.62
N VAL A 229 -7.56 9.21 -12.35
CA VAL A 229 -7.47 9.32 -13.81
C VAL A 229 -7.59 7.91 -14.40
N ILE A 230 -8.67 7.64 -15.10
CA ILE A 230 -8.92 6.36 -15.78
C ILE A 230 -8.48 6.47 -17.24
N ASN A 231 -7.80 5.44 -17.73
CA ASN A 231 -7.28 5.33 -19.09
C ASN A 231 -6.53 6.60 -19.56
N PRO A 232 -5.45 7.00 -18.82
CA PRO A 232 -4.66 8.16 -19.18
C PRO A 232 -4.08 7.99 -20.59
N LYS A 233 -3.92 9.10 -21.34
CA LYS A 233 -3.33 9.08 -22.69
C LYS A 233 -1.90 8.54 -22.66
N GLU A 234 -1.13 8.94 -21.66
CA GLU A 234 0.20 8.41 -21.39
C GLU A 234 0.08 7.32 -20.33
N LYS A 235 0.32 6.09 -20.76
CA LYS A 235 0.27 4.93 -19.86
C LYS A 235 1.50 4.93 -18.98
N ASP A 236 1.29 4.83 -17.67
CA ASP A 236 2.39 4.63 -16.72
C ASP A 236 2.91 3.20 -16.83
N ASN A 237 4.23 3.08 -16.73
CA ASN A 237 4.85 1.76 -16.65
C ASN A 237 4.69 1.20 -15.24
N ILE A 238 3.89 0.15 -15.09
CA ILE A 238 3.72 -0.58 -13.83
C ILE A 238 4.77 -1.69 -13.82
N THR A 239 5.95 -1.37 -13.26
CA THR A 239 7.08 -2.31 -13.23
C THR A 239 7.51 -2.54 -11.79
N ALA A 240 7.67 -3.80 -11.41
CA ALA A 240 8.21 -4.17 -10.11
C ALA A 240 9.64 -3.59 -9.92
N PRO A 241 9.97 -3.08 -8.73
CA PRO A 241 11.35 -2.70 -8.41
C PRO A 241 12.25 -3.93 -8.50
N ASP A 242 13.50 -3.71 -8.94
CA ASP A 242 14.48 -4.77 -9.24
C ASP A 242 15.82 -4.60 -8.50
N LYS A 243 15.98 -3.52 -7.71
CA LYS A 243 17.27 -3.17 -7.09
C LYS A 243 17.24 -3.40 -5.58
N GLY A 244 18.15 -4.20 -5.10
CA GLY A 244 18.35 -4.47 -3.67
C GLY A 244 18.68 -5.93 -3.38
N THR A 245 19.02 -6.22 -2.12
CA THR A 245 19.17 -7.61 -1.65
C THR A 245 17.80 -8.22 -1.43
N GLU A 246 17.53 -9.34 -2.07
CA GLU A 246 16.25 -10.05 -1.91
C GLU A 246 16.10 -10.59 -0.50
N ILE A 247 14.93 -10.37 0.09
CA ILE A 247 14.60 -10.76 1.47
C ILE A 247 13.08 -10.88 1.59
N ASN A 248 12.56 -11.70 2.52
CA ASN A 248 11.14 -11.70 2.88
C ASN A 248 10.84 -10.71 4.03
N LYS A 249 9.56 -10.47 4.33
CA LYS A 249 9.12 -9.54 5.39
C LYS A 249 9.67 -9.91 6.76
N VAL A 250 9.67 -11.20 7.11
CA VAL A 250 10.11 -11.70 8.43
C VAL A 250 11.59 -11.45 8.64
N ASP A 251 12.41 -11.78 7.65
CA ASP A 251 13.86 -11.59 7.71
C ASP A 251 14.23 -10.12 7.66
N TYR A 252 13.49 -9.30 6.88
CA TYR A 252 13.67 -7.85 6.88
C TYR A 252 13.36 -7.26 8.27
N ARG A 253 12.26 -7.66 8.90
CA ARG A 253 11.91 -7.25 10.26
C ARG A 253 12.99 -7.63 11.26
N SER A 254 13.52 -8.86 11.18
CA SER A 254 14.62 -9.33 12.02
C SER A 254 15.89 -8.49 11.82
N THR A 255 16.19 -8.10 10.59
CA THR A 255 17.31 -7.21 10.26
C THR A 255 17.17 -5.85 10.96
N ILE A 256 15.96 -5.25 10.93
CA ILE A 256 15.67 -3.99 11.63
C ILE A 256 15.93 -4.16 13.14
N VAL A 257 15.27 -5.15 13.76
CA VAL A 257 15.34 -5.38 15.21
C VAL A 257 16.78 -5.59 15.67
N ASN A 258 17.54 -6.44 14.97
CA ASN A 258 18.93 -6.72 15.31
C ASN A 258 19.81 -5.45 15.21
N LYS A 259 19.62 -4.64 14.17
CA LYS A 259 20.35 -3.38 14.04
C LYS A 259 20.03 -2.40 15.15
N MET A 260 18.78 -2.30 15.55
CA MET A 260 18.33 -1.42 16.61
C MET A 260 18.84 -1.86 17.98
N LEU A 261 18.90 -3.18 18.24
CA LEU A 261 19.52 -3.77 19.43
C LEU A 261 21.02 -3.44 19.50
N GLU A 262 21.73 -3.64 18.39
CA GLU A 262 23.16 -3.29 18.29
C GLU A 262 23.39 -1.82 18.64
N MET A 263 22.60 -0.91 18.06
CA MET A 263 22.73 0.53 18.31
C MET A 263 22.42 0.88 19.77
N ARG A 264 21.45 0.26 20.41
CA ARG A 264 21.15 0.42 21.83
C ARG A 264 22.33 0.00 22.70
N ASN A 265 22.89 -1.17 22.45
CA ASN A 265 23.99 -1.73 23.23
C ASN A 265 25.29 -0.92 23.06
N ASN A 266 25.57 -0.41 21.87
CA ASN A 266 26.75 0.43 21.61
C ASN A 266 26.65 1.82 22.25
N ARG A 267 25.45 2.37 22.48
CA ARG A 267 25.26 3.62 23.24
C ARG A 267 25.61 3.45 24.74
N GLY A 268 25.33 2.28 25.31
CA GLY A 268 25.69 1.95 26.69
C GLY A 268 27.22 1.90 26.90
N ARG A 269 27.98 1.36 25.96
CA ARG A 269 29.45 1.22 26.04
C ARG A 269 30.22 2.53 25.93
N ARG A 270 29.68 3.59 25.33
CA ARG A 270 30.33 4.90 25.21
C ARG A 270 30.16 5.80 26.44
N ARG A 271 29.38 5.39 27.43
CA ARG A 271 29.12 6.15 28.69
C ARG A 271 29.81 5.54 29.92
N GLY A 272 30.50 4.47 29.79
CA GLY A 272 31.40 3.88 30.78
C GLY A 272 32.87 4.03 30.29
#